data_c93531d2fda93831da966f3651b78e4c
#
_entry.id   c93531d2fda93831da966f3651b78e4c
#
_cell.length_a   1.000
_cell.length_b   1.000
_cell.length_c   1.000
_cell.angle_alpha   90.00
_cell.angle_beta   90.00
_cell.angle_gamma   90.00
#
_symmetry.space_group_name_H-M   'P 1'
#
loop_
_entity.id
_entity.type
_entity.pdbx_description
1 polymer ?
#
loop_
_entity_poly.entity_id
_entity_poly.type
_entity_poly.pdbx_seq_one_letter_code
_entity_poly.pdbx_strand_id
1 'polypeptide(L)'
;VQFVMGIPNAMPARRSILEFLIQEYKELIPDGTWTAAGIGRHQFEVAQWCLELGGHCRTGLEDNIKFDRDRLAKSNAELVKKLVDAMPDFNRRPATAAEARELLGLKI
;
A
#
# COMPACT_ATOMS: atom_id res chain seq x y z
N VAL A 1 7.82 8.74 0.54
CA VAL A 1 7.42 8.54 1.94
C VAL A 1 6.57 7.28 2.08
N GLN A 2 6.60 6.65 3.25
CA GLN A 2 5.75 5.51 3.56
C GLN A 2 5.00 5.77 4.87
N PHE A 3 3.67 5.65 4.82
CA PHE A 3 2.81 5.75 5.99
C PHE A 3 2.49 4.35 6.51
N VAL A 4 2.81 4.07 7.78
CA VAL A 4 2.53 2.78 8.42
C VAL A 4 1.37 2.95 9.37
N MET A 5 0.29 2.20 9.15
CA MET A 5 -0.99 2.40 9.83
C MET A 5 -1.48 1.12 10.51
N GLY A 6 -2.10 1.28 11.67
CA GLY A 6 -2.75 0.17 12.37
C GLY A 6 -1.91 -0.51 13.44
N ILE A 7 -0.76 0.07 13.80
CA ILE A 7 0.02 -0.40 14.95
C ILE A 7 -0.63 0.15 16.23
N PRO A 8 -0.87 -0.68 17.26
CA PRO A 8 -1.38 -0.20 18.54
C PRO A 8 -0.52 0.93 19.12
N ASN A 9 -1.18 1.97 19.62
CA ASN A 9 -0.54 3.16 20.19
C ASN A 9 0.27 4.01 19.21
N ALA A 10 0.11 3.74 17.92
CA ALA A 10 0.67 4.55 16.85
C ALA A 10 -0.47 5.05 15.94
N MET A 11 -0.20 5.36 14.69
CA MET A 11 -1.19 5.91 13.77
C MET A 11 -2.30 4.89 13.45
N PRO A 12 -3.57 5.19 13.76
CA PRO A 12 -4.66 4.25 13.47
C PRO A 12 -4.91 4.14 11.96
N ALA A 13 -5.37 2.94 11.54
CA ALA A 13 -5.75 2.68 10.16
C ALA A 13 -7.16 3.25 9.89
N ARG A 14 -7.21 4.55 9.65
CA ARG A 14 -8.42 5.26 9.22
C ARG A 14 -8.16 6.02 7.94
N ARG A 15 -9.09 5.91 6.99
CA ARG A 15 -8.95 6.54 5.68
C ARG A 15 -8.79 8.07 5.77
N SER A 16 -9.54 8.72 6.65
CA SER A 16 -9.47 10.17 6.85
C SER A 16 -8.07 10.64 7.28
N ILE A 17 -7.38 9.83 8.09
CA ILE A 17 -6.01 10.13 8.51
C ILE A 17 -5.06 9.99 7.32
N LEU A 18 -5.19 8.94 6.53
CA LEU A 18 -4.37 8.75 5.32
C LEU A 18 -4.58 9.90 4.33
N GLU A 19 -5.81 10.28 4.06
CA GLU A 19 -6.12 11.41 3.16
C GLU A 19 -5.50 12.72 3.65
N PHE A 20 -5.58 13.00 4.95
CA PHE A 20 -4.94 14.16 5.54
C PHE A 20 -3.42 14.16 5.34
N LEU A 21 -2.77 13.02 5.62
CA LEU A 21 -1.32 12.89 5.45
C LEU A 21 -0.88 13.03 3.99
N ILE A 22 -1.64 12.48 3.05
CA ILE A 22 -1.39 12.63 1.61
C ILE A 22 -1.46 14.11 1.23
N GLN A 23 -2.47 14.82 1.68
CA GLN A 23 -2.65 16.25 1.41
C GLN A 23 -1.46 17.05 1.92
N GLU A 24 -1.07 16.87 3.17
CA GLU A 24 0.09 17.53 3.76
C GLU A 24 1.39 17.21 3.01
N TYR A 25 1.58 15.95 2.66
CA TYR A 25 2.75 15.52 1.90
C TYR A 25 2.81 16.18 0.51
N LYS A 26 1.70 16.25 -0.19
CA LYS A 26 1.62 16.87 -1.53
C LYS A 26 1.83 18.38 -1.49
N GLU A 27 1.47 19.06 -0.41
CA GLU A 27 1.78 20.48 -0.22
C GLU A 27 3.30 20.70 -0.12
N LEU A 28 4.01 19.80 0.54
CA LEU A 28 5.46 19.91 0.74
C LEU A 28 6.27 19.41 -0.46
N ILE A 29 5.82 18.32 -1.08
CA ILE A 29 6.52 17.62 -2.17
C ILE A 29 5.49 17.27 -3.27
N PRO A 30 5.11 18.24 -4.12
CA PRO A 30 4.01 18.03 -5.09
C PRO A 30 4.21 16.85 -6.04
N ASP A 31 5.45 16.59 -6.45
CA ASP A 31 5.80 15.49 -7.38
C ASP A 31 6.25 14.22 -6.67
N GLY A 32 6.19 14.20 -5.34
CA GLY A 32 6.61 13.05 -4.56
C GLY A 32 5.64 11.87 -4.68
N THR A 33 6.19 10.66 -4.64
CA THR A 33 5.40 9.42 -4.53
C THR A 33 5.24 9.02 -3.07
N TRP A 34 4.18 8.28 -2.78
CA TRP A 34 3.92 7.77 -1.43
C TRP A 34 3.42 6.34 -1.47
N THR A 35 3.66 5.66 -0.37
CA THR A 35 3.20 4.29 -0.12
C THR A 35 2.51 4.27 1.24
N ALA A 36 1.54 3.41 1.43
CA ALA A 36 1.04 3.10 2.76
C ALA A 36 1.01 1.60 3.00
N ALA A 37 1.18 1.24 4.27
CA ALA A 37 1.15 -0.13 4.75
C ALA A 37 0.16 -0.25 5.90
N GLY A 38 -0.75 -1.21 5.81
CA GLY A 38 -1.61 -1.59 6.92
C GLY A 38 -1.04 -2.79 7.66
N ILE A 39 -1.11 -2.76 8.98
CA ILE A 39 -0.59 -3.82 9.84
C ILE A 39 -1.73 -4.73 10.29
N GLY A 40 -1.47 -6.04 10.31
CA GLY A 40 -2.45 -7.05 10.71
C GLY A 40 -3.68 -7.05 9.80
N ARG A 41 -4.86 -7.05 10.40
CA ARG A 41 -6.15 -7.07 9.68
C ARG A 41 -6.37 -5.86 8.75
N HIS A 42 -5.60 -4.80 8.92
CA HIS A 42 -5.73 -3.56 8.15
C HIS A 42 -4.97 -3.59 6.82
N GLN A 43 -4.14 -4.61 6.57
CA GLN A 43 -3.23 -4.63 5.44
C GLN A 43 -3.95 -4.47 4.10
N PHE A 44 -4.92 -5.31 3.82
CA PHE A 44 -5.61 -5.30 2.53
C PHE A 44 -6.47 -4.04 2.33
N GLU A 45 -7.16 -3.61 3.38
CA GLU A 45 -7.99 -2.40 3.33
C GLU A 45 -7.14 -1.15 3.05
N VAL A 46 -6.02 -0.98 3.75
CA VAL A 46 -5.10 0.15 3.50
C VAL A 46 -4.54 0.08 2.08
N ALA A 47 -4.18 -1.11 1.59
CA ALA A 47 -3.72 -1.27 0.22
C ALA A 47 -4.78 -0.84 -0.80
N GLN A 48 -6.05 -1.15 -0.57
CA GLN A 48 -7.15 -0.69 -1.43
C GLN A 48 -7.27 0.84 -1.41
N TRP A 49 -7.11 1.49 -0.27
CA TRP A 49 -7.06 2.96 -0.20
C TRP A 49 -5.91 3.53 -1.03
N CYS A 50 -4.73 2.90 -0.99
CA CYS A 50 -3.61 3.30 -1.84
C CYS A 50 -3.97 3.24 -3.32
N LEU A 51 -4.60 2.14 -3.76
CA LEU A 51 -5.01 1.97 -5.15
C LEU A 51 -6.01 3.05 -5.58
N GLU A 52 -6.93 3.41 -4.72
CA GLU A 52 -7.96 4.41 -4.98
C GLU A 52 -7.41 5.84 -4.96
N LEU A 53 -6.50 6.13 -4.05
CA LEU A 53 -5.97 7.48 -3.82
C LEU A 53 -4.69 7.80 -4.63
N GLY A 54 -4.21 6.86 -5.44
CA GLY A 54 -3.08 7.11 -6.34
C GLY A 54 -1.70 6.84 -5.76
N GLY A 55 -1.62 6.13 -4.64
CA GLY A 55 -0.36 5.73 -4.03
C GLY A 55 0.13 4.35 -4.46
N HIS A 56 1.26 3.95 -3.92
CA HIS A 56 1.79 2.61 -4.04
C HIS A 56 1.42 1.78 -2.81
N CYS A 57 1.42 0.46 -2.96
CA CYS A 57 0.99 -0.45 -1.91
C CYS A 57 2.16 -1.25 -1.36
N ARG A 58 2.13 -1.52 -0.06
CA ARG A 58 3.00 -2.50 0.59
C ARG A 58 2.15 -3.65 1.11
N THR A 59 2.61 -4.89 0.88
CA THR A 59 2.02 -6.11 1.43
C THR A 59 3.12 -7.10 1.78
N GLY A 60 2.81 -8.09 2.60
CA GLY A 60 3.74 -9.15 2.96
C GLY A 60 3.49 -9.72 4.34
N LEU A 61 4.15 -10.85 4.62
CA LEU A 61 4.00 -11.61 5.87
C LEU A 61 4.55 -10.90 7.10
N GLU A 62 5.47 -9.95 6.92
CA GLU A 62 5.97 -9.13 8.03
C GLU A 62 4.84 -8.32 8.70
N ASP A 63 3.93 -7.81 7.88
CA ASP A 63 2.86 -6.93 8.32
C ASP A 63 1.58 -7.67 8.69
N ASN A 64 1.31 -8.82 8.05
CA ASN A 64 0.11 -9.62 8.27
C ASN A 64 0.31 -11.05 7.76
N ILE A 65 0.06 -12.03 8.62
CA ILE A 65 0.21 -13.45 8.28
C ILE A 65 -1.06 -14.08 7.69
N LYS A 66 -2.19 -13.37 7.68
CA LYS A 66 -3.46 -13.91 7.20
C LYS A 66 -3.72 -13.50 5.75
N PHE A 67 -4.20 -14.46 4.96
CA PHE A 67 -4.75 -14.17 3.64
C PHE A 67 -6.12 -13.48 3.75
N ASP A 68 -6.97 -14.00 4.60
CA ASP A 68 -8.29 -13.44 4.96
C ASP A 68 -8.64 -13.82 6.42
N ARG A 69 -9.89 -13.62 6.81
CA ARG A 69 -10.35 -13.93 8.17
C ARG A 69 -10.20 -15.41 8.53
N ASP A 70 -10.25 -16.29 7.54
CA ASP A 70 -10.47 -17.73 7.73
C ASP A 70 -9.19 -18.56 7.55
N ARG A 71 -8.15 -18.03 6.92
CA ARG A 71 -6.91 -18.78 6.71
C ARG A 71 -5.65 -17.92 6.72
N LEU A 72 -4.52 -18.58 6.98
CA LEU A 72 -3.20 -17.99 6.88
C LEU A 72 -2.78 -17.86 5.40
N ALA A 73 -1.98 -16.85 5.10
CA ALA A 73 -1.31 -16.74 3.82
C ALA A 73 -0.20 -17.80 3.71
N LYS A 74 -0.06 -18.38 2.52
CA LYS A 74 0.96 -19.38 2.25
C LYS A 74 2.34 -18.82 1.99
N SER A 75 2.39 -17.57 1.50
CA SER A 75 3.64 -16.91 1.12
C SER A 75 3.43 -15.40 0.90
N ASN A 76 4.52 -14.67 0.81
CA ASN A 76 4.49 -13.28 0.34
C ASN A 76 3.91 -13.18 -1.08
N ALA A 77 4.25 -14.12 -1.95
CA ALA A 77 3.74 -14.14 -3.32
C ALA A 77 2.21 -14.22 -3.37
N GLU A 78 1.59 -14.98 -2.47
CA GLU A 78 0.13 -15.07 -2.39
C GLU A 78 -0.50 -13.74 -2.01
N LEU A 79 0.08 -13.02 -1.05
CA LEU A 79 -0.40 -11.69 -0.66
C LEU A 79 -0.22 -10.66 -1.78
N VAL A 80 0.91 -10.71 -2.49
CA VAL A 80 1.13 -9.86 -3.67
C VAL A 80 0.10 -10.18 -4.75
N LYS A 81 -0.15 -11.45 -5.03
CA LYS A 81 -1.16 -11.86 -6.01
C LYS A 81 -2.55 -11.38 -5.63
N LYS A 82 -2.94 -11.49 -4.38
CA LYS A 82 -4.22 -10.97 -3.88
C LYS A 82 -4.39 -9.49 -4.21
N LEU A 83 -3.34 -8.71 -3.98
CA LEU A 83 -3.34 -7.28 -4.27
C LEU A 83 -3.40 -6.99 -5.76
N VAL A 84 -2.61 -7.70 -6.57
CA VAL A 84 -2.62 -7.57 -8.03
C VAL A 84 -3.99 -7.92 -8.62
N ASP A 85 -4.63 -8.97 -8.12
CA ASP A 85 -5.97 -9.39 -8.57
C ASP A 85 -7.05 -8.34 -8.26
N ALA A 86 -6.84 -7.49 -7.25
CA ALA A 86 -7.75 -6.40 -6.90
C ALA A 86 -7.55 -5.13 -7.75
N MET A 87 -6.40 -4.95 -8.36
CA MET A 87 -6.03 -3.71 -9.07
C MET A 87 -6.98 -3.30 -10.20
N PRO A 88 -7.52 -4.24 -11.03
CA PRO A 88 -8.45 -3.85 -12.10
C PRO A 88 -9.70 -3.12 -11.60
N ASP A 89 -10.20 -3.43 -10.41
CA ASP A 89 -11.36 -2.78 -9.82
C ASP A 89 -11.13 -1.29 -9.54
N PHE A 90 -9.86 -0.88 -9.45
CA PHE A 90 -9.41 0.49 -9.23
C PHE A 90 -8.81 1.13 -10.50
N ASN A 91 -8.96 0.46 -11.65
CA ASN A 91 -8.35 0.89 -12.91
C ASN A 91 -6.83 1.04 -12.81
N ARG A 92 -6.19 0.13 -12.12
CA ARG A 92 -4.74 0.10 -11.86
C ARG A 92 -4.12 -1.22 -12.33
N ARG A 93 -2.83 -1.22 -12.52
CA ARG A 93 -2.01 -2.41 -12.79
C ARG A 93 -0.65 -2.30 -12.10
N PRO A 94 0.05 -3.43 -11.90
CA PRO A 94 1.44 -3.36 -11.44
C PRO A 94 2.32 -2.66 -12.48
N ALA A 95 3.27 -1.87 -12.01
CA ALA A 95 4.32 -1.35 -12.88
C ALA A 95 5.28 -2.48 -13.29
N THR A 96 5.83 -2.38 -14.48
CA THR A 96 6.97 -3.22 -14.86
C THR A 96 8.21 -2.76 -14.08
N ALA A 97 9.25 -3.60 -14.04
CA ALA A 97 10.50 -3.23 -13.40
C ALA A 97 11.13 -1.97 -14.02
N ALA A 98 11.01 -1.80 -15.34
CA ALA A 98 11.51 -0.61 -16.04
C ALA A 98 10.73 0.65 -15.63
N GLU A 99 9.39 0.57 -15.63
CA GLU A 99 8.53 1.67 -15.18
C GLU A 99 8.80 2.05 -13.72
N ALA A 100 8.98 1.06 -12.84
CA ALA A 100 9.27 1.32 -11.43
C ALA A 100 10.62 2.03 -11.25
N ARG A 101 11.65 1.64 -12.00
CA ARG A 101 12.95 2.33 -11.97
C ARG A 101 12.84 3.77 -12.42
N GLU A 102 12.09 4.01 -13.49
CA GLU A 102 11.85 5.37 -14.00
C GLU A 102 11.11 6.22 -12.98
N LEU A 103 10.00 5.72 -12.44
CA LEU A 103 9.20 6.40 -11.42
C LEU A 103 10.02 6.80 -10.19
N LEU A 104 10.94 5.93 -9.77
CA LEU A 104 11.77 6.14 -8.58
C LEU A 104 13.08 6.87 -8.87
N GLY A 105 13.34 7.19 -10.12
CA GLY A 105 14.59 7.86 -10.53
C GLY A 105 15.84 7.01 -10.31
N LEU A 106 15.70 5.69 -10.35
CA LEU A 106 16.81 4.77 -10.13
C LEU A 106 17.68 4.67 -11.39
N LYS A 107 18.95 4.97 -11.23
CA LYS A 107 19.97 4.77 -12.29
C LYS A 107 20.54 3.36 -12.15
N ILE A 108 20.24 2.54 -13.11
CA ILE A 108 20.84 1.19 -13.20
C ILE A 108 21.40 1.01 -14.60
#